data_45bf009207a19ca7ca34fa3e61214501
#
_entry.id   45bf009207a19ca7ca34fa3e61214501
#
_cell.length_a   1.000
_cell.length_b   1.000
_cell.length_c   1.000
_cell.angle_alpha   90.00
_cell.angle_beta   90.00
_cell.angle_gamma   90.00
#
_symmetry.space_group_name_H-M   'P 1'
#
loop_
_entity.id
_entity.type
_entity.pdbx_description
1 polymer ?
#
loop_
_entity_poly.entity_id
_entity_poly.type
_entity_poly.pdbx_seq_one_letter_code
_entity_poly.pdbx_strand_id
1 'polypeptide(L)'
;GLISNGAKFDVIGLSLYPTATDWSTRNSQCLANMTDMINRYQKEVMVVEVGMPWDQATACKAFLTDLISKVKNIPSNKGIGVLYWEPQCYANWQGYTLGAFDNSGKPTEAMLAFAP
;
A
#
# COMPACT_ATOMS: atom_id res chain seq x y z
N GLY A 1 12.74 -19.94 -10.48
CA GLY A 1 11.78 -18.86 -10.24
C GLY A 1 11.13 -18.35 -11.53
N LEU A 2 10.26 -17.32 -11.44
CA LEU A 2 9.53 -16.82 -12.63
C LEU A 2 10.46 -16.36 -13.76
N ILE A 3 11.53 -15.62 -13.45
CA ILE A 3 12.48 -15.12 -14.44
C ILE A 3 13.24 -16.26 -15.09
N SER A 4 13.70 -17.25 -14.33
CA SER A 4 14.39 -18.41 -14.88
C SER A 4 13.50 -19.25 -15.80
N ASN A 5 12.19 -19.09 -15.71
CA ASN A 5 11.19 -19.71 -16.59
C ASN A 5 10.71 -18.76 -17.71
N GLY A 6 11.44 -17.67 -17.96
CA GLY A 6 11.16 -16.77 -19.09
C GLY A 6 10.06 -15.74 -18.88
N ALA A 7 9.58 -15.54 -17.66
CA ALA A 7 8.59 -14.50 -17.37
C ALA A 7 9.17 -13.10 -17.65
N LYS A 8 8.40 -12.27 -18.36
CA LYS A 8 8.72 -10.86 -18.63
C LYS A 8 7.74 -9.99 -17.87
N PHE A 9 8.26 -8.98 -17.20
CA PHE A 9 7.45 -7.99 -16.48
C PHE A 9 8.22 -6.65 -16.39
N ASP A 10 7.50 -5.58 -16.22
CA ASP A 10 8.06 -4.22 -16.15
C ASP A 10 8.01 -3.67 -14.72
N VAL A 11 6.98 -4.03 -13.94
CA VAL A 11 6.74 -3.58 -12.58
C VAL A 11 6.51 -4.77 -11.65
N ILE A 12 7.01 -4.66 -10.42
CA ILE A 12 6.73 -5.62 -9.35
C ILE A 12 5.72 -4.99 -8.39
N GLY A 13 4.55 -5.61 -8.27
CA GLY A 13 3.49 -5.20 -7.35
C GLY A 13 3.53 -5.95 -6.02
N LEU A 14 3.33 -5.22 -4.91
CA LEU A 14 3.20 -5.78 -3.56
C LEU A 14 1.85 -5.40 -2.96
N SER A 15 1.27 -6.29 -2.15
CA SER A 15 0.07 -6.01 -1.35
C SER A 15 0.46 -5.89 0.12
N LEU A 16 -0.14 -4.93 0.85
CA LEU A 16 0.19 -4.66 2.24
C LEU A 16 -1.05 -4.32 3.06
N TYR A 17 -1.40 -5.18 3.99
CA TYR A 17 -2.57 -5.05 4.87
C TYR A 17 -2.13 -5.16 6.34
N PRO A 18 -1.63 -4.06 6.94
CA PRO A 18 -1.19 -4.05 8.32
C PRO A 18 -2.37 -3.84 9.29
N THR A 19 -2.10 -4.03 10.56
CA THR A 19 -2.97 -3.62 11.65
C THR A 19 -2.63 -2.21 12.13
N ALA A 20 -3.52 -1.62 12.95
CA ALA A 20 -3.28 -0.32 13.58
C ALA A 20 -2.05 -0.30 14.51
N THR A 21 -1.55 -1.47 14.92
CA THR A 21 -0.43 -1.59 15.86
C THR A 21 0.89 -2.02 15.23
N ASP A 22 0.87 -2.64 14.04
CA ASP A 22 2.10 -3.17 13.42
C ASP A 22 2.50 -2.44 12.13
N TRP A 23 1.72 -1.49 11.65
CA TRP A 23 1.91 -0.83 10.36
C TRP A 23 3.32 -0.22 10.17
N SER A 24 3.89 0.36 11.21
CA SER A 24 5.23 0.98 11.12
C SER A 24 6.31 -0.05 10.83
N THR A 25 6.26 -1.19 11.51
CA THR A 25 7.15 -2.33 11.26
C THR A 25 6.91 -2.91 9.86
N ARG A 26 5.65 -3.06 9.46
CA ARG A 26 5.29 -3.57 8.14
C ARG A 26 5.76 -2.66 7.01
N ASN A 27 5.64 -1.35 7.16
CA ASN A 27 6.16 -0.38 6.18
C ASN A 27 7.68 -0.50 6.02
N SER A 28 8.40 -0.65 7.12
CA SER A 28 9.85 -0.80 7.09
C SER A 28 10.27 -2.12 6.40
N GLN A 29 9.58 -3.21 6.67
CA GLN A 29 9.79 -4.49 6.00
C GLN A 29 9.44 -4.41 4.50
N CYS A 30 8.34 -3.74 4.16
CA CYS A 30 7.94 -3.52 2.77
C CYS A 30 9.00 -2.74 2.00
N LEU A 31 9.53 -1.66 2.56
CA LEU A 31 10.61 -0.89 1.96
C LEU A 31 11.88 -1.73 1.75
N ALA A 32 12.26 -2.54 2.74
CA ALA A 32 13.40 -3.44 2.61
C ALA A 32 13.21 -4.45 1.48
N ASN A 33 12.01 -5.05 1.38
CA ASN A 33 11.67 -5.97 0.30
C ASN A 33 11.69 -5.29 -1.07
N MET A 34 11.12 -4.07 -1.20
CA MET A 34 11.16 -3.29 -2.43
C MET A 34 12.59 -3.02 -2.87
N THR A 35 13.45 -2.60 -1.93
CA THR A 35 14.87 -2.32 -2.21
C THR A 35 15.60 -3.57 -2.69
N ASP A 36 15.37 -4.71 -2.05
CA ASP A 36 15.94 -5.99 -2.45
C ASP A 36 15.46 -6.41 -3.86
N MET A 37 14.17 -6.25 -4.16
CA MET A 37 13.61 -6.56 -5.48
C MET A 37 14.20 -5.66 -6.58
N ILE A 38 14.36 -4.36 -6.31
CA ILE A 38 14.99 -3.43 -7.26
C ILE A 38 16.44 -3.85 -7.52
N ASN A 39 17.20 -4.17 -6.47
CA ASN A 39 18.59 -4.58 -6.60
C ASN A 39 18.74 -5.86 -7.42
N ARG A 40 17.86 -6.83 -7.21
CA ARG A 40 17.90 -8.12 -7.92
C ARG A 40 17.38 -8.05 -9.35
N TYR A 41 16.33 -7.29 -9.60
CA TYR A 41 15.59 -7.37 -10.86
C TYR A 41 15.70 -6.13 -11.74
N GLN A 42 16.22 -5.01 -11.18
CA GLN A 42 16.35 -3.72 -11.88
C GLN A 42 15.02 -3.20 -12.44
N LYS A 43 13.90 -3.54 -11.77
CA LYS A 43 12.55 -3.15 -12.16
C LYS A 43 11.99 -2.10 -11.21
N GLU A 44 10.97 -1.39 -11.66
CA GLU A 44 10.16 -0.53 -10.81
C GLU A 44 9.31 -1.37 -9.83
N VAL A 45 9.00 -0.81 -8.68
CA VAL A 45 8.16 -1.43 -7.65
C VAL A 45 6.97 -0.53 -7.33
N MET A 46 5.87 -1.14 -6.95
CA MET A 46 4.63 -0.46 -6.58
C MET A 46 3.93 -1.21 -5.46
N VAL A 47 3.30 -0.51 -4.54
CA VAL A 47 2.33 -1.13 -3.65
C VAL A 47 0.96 -1.03 -4.33
N VAL A 48 0.50 -2.16 -4.86
CA VAL A 48 -0.71 -2.22 -5.69
C VAL A 48 -2.00 -2.44 -4.90
N GLU A 49 -1.86 -2.83 -3.64
CA GLU A 49 -3.00 -3.00 -2.73
C GLU A 49 -2.61 -2.62 -1.31
N VAL A 50 -3.41 -1.77 -0.70
CA VAL A 50 -3.37 -1.50 0.74
C VAL A 50 -4.78 -1.44 1.30
N GLY A 51 -4.92 -1.68 2.59
CA GLY A 51 -6.17 -1.52 3.34
C GLY A 51 -5.93 -1.68 4.83
N MET A 52 -6.84 -1.11 5.63
CA MET A 52 -6.88 -1.22 7.08
C MET A 52 -8.35 -1.08 7.51
N PRO A 53 -8.78 -1.67 8.66
CA PRO A 53 -10.17 -1.51 9.10
C PRO A 53 -10.63 -0.06 9.07
N TRP A 54 -11.79 0.21 8.47
CA TRP A 54 -12.31 1.55 8.22
C TRP A 54 -12.46 2.39 9.50
N ASP A 55 -12.70 1.75 10.64
CA ASP A 55 -12.82 2.38 11.97
C ASP A 55 -11.47 2.70 12.63
N GLN A 56 -10.36 2.35 11.96
CA GLN A 56 -8.99 2.68 12.37
C GLN A 56 -8.40 3.81 11.50
N ALA A 57 -9.22 4.77 11.09
CA ALA A 57 -8.87 5.78 10.08
C ALA A 57 -7.63 6.61 10.43
N THR A 58 -7.44 6.97 11.70
CA THR A 58 -6.27 7.74 12.16
C THR A 58 -4.97 6.94 11.99
N ALA A 59 -4.99 5.67 12.39
CA ALA A 59 -3.84 4.77 12.19
C ALA A 59 -3.60 4.52 10.70
N CYS A 60 -4.67 4.35 9.91
CA CYS A 60 -4.60 4.16 8.47
C CYS A 60 -3.97 5.38 7.78
N LYS A 61 -4.35 6.60 8.15
CA LYS A 61 -3.73 7.83 7.65
C LYS A 61 -2.24 7.88 7.93
N ALA A 62 -1.83 7.57 9.17
CA ALA A 62 -0.42 7.54 9.55
C ALA A 62 0.36 6.48 8.75
N PHE A 63 -0.20 5.28 8.62
CA PHE A 63 0.32 4.18 7.80
C PHE A 63 0.55 4.62 6.35
N LEU A 64 -0.48 5.17 5.71
CA LEU A 64 -0.42 5.58 4.30
C LEU A 64 0.55 6.74 4.09
N THR A 65 0.55 7.74 4.95
CA THR A 65 1.47 8.89 4.85
C THR A 65 2.92 8.43 4.91
N ASP A 66 3.26 7.56 5.84
CA ASP A 66 4.61 6.98 5.96
C ASP A 66 4.97 6.09 4.77
N LEU A 67 4.05 5.22 4.33
CA LEU A 67 4.27 4.33 3.19
C LEU A 67 4.50 5.11 1.89
N ILE A 68 3.63 6.08 1.59
CA ILE A 68 3.74 6.93 0.39
C ILE A 68 5.08 7.68 0.39
N SER A 69 5.48 8.24 1.54
CA SER A 69 6.77 8.91 1.68
C SER A 69 7.94 7.96 1.42
N LYS A 70 7.91 6.75 1.98
CA LYS A 70 8.94 5.73 1.76
C LYS A 70 9.04 5.33 0.29
N VAL A 71 7.91 5.06 -0.37
CA VAL A 71 7.88 4.69 -1.80
C VAL A 71 8.40 5.82 -2.68
N LYS A 72 7.96 7.06 -2.42
CA LYS A 72 8.38 8.25 -3.16
C LYS A 72 9.89 8.51 -3.05
N ASN A 73 10.50 8.19 -1.92
CA ASN A 73 11.92 8.42 -1.66
C ASN A 73 12.82 7.26 -2.12
N ILE A 74 12.29 6.21 -2.74
CA ILE A 74 13.11 5.16 -3.36
C ILE A 74 13.96 5.78 -4.48
N PRO A 75 15.29 5.53 -4.47
CA PRO A 75 16.19 6.13 -5.46
C PRO A 75 15.81 5.82 -6.92
N SER A 76 16.21 6.73 -7.83
CA SER A 76 16.04 6.60 -9.27
C SER A 76 14.57 6.48 -9.71
N ASN A 77 13.64 7.03 -8.93
CA ASN A 77 12.20 6.97 -9.19
C ASN A 77 11.67 5.52 -9.39
N LYS A 78 12.33 4.55 -8.77
CA LYS A 78 11.95 3.13 -8.89
C LYS A 78 10.72 2.76 -8.08
N GLY A 79 10.34 3.56 -7.07
CA GLY A 79 9.06 3.42 -6.36
C GLY A 79 8.01 4.27 -7.04
N ILE A 80 7.04 3.65 -7.72
CA ILE A 80 6.13 4.39 -8.62
C ILE A 80 4.76 4.69 -8.04
N GLY A 81 4.39 4.14 -6.87
CA GLY A 81 3.15 4.55 -6.22
C GLY A 81 2.59 3.56 -5.21
N VAL A 82 1.47 3.98 -4.62
CA VAL A 82 0.66 3.21 -3.69
C VAL A 82 -0.80 3.33 -4.13
N LEU A 83 -1.50 2.20 -4.27
CA LEU A 83 -2.92 2.12 -4.58
C LEU A 83 -3.69 1.55 -3.40
N TYR A 84 -4.80 2.15 -3.06
CA TYR A 84 -5.72 1.63 -2.07
C TYR A 84 -6.67 0.62 -2.72
N TRP A 85 -6.84 -0.57 -2.12
CA TRP A 85 -7.76 -1.58 -2.65
C TRP A 85 -9.18 -1.33 -2.13
N GLU A 86 -10.14 -1.19 -3.05
CA GLU A 86 -11.56 -0.99 -2.74
C GLU A 86 -11.82 0.11 -1.67
N PRO A 87 -11.26 1.34 -1.83
CA PRO A 87 -11.38 2.37 -0.79
C PRO A 87 -12.83 2.75 -0.50
N GLN A 88 -13.72 2.68 -1.51
CA GLN A 88 -15.13 3.09 -1.42
C GLN A 88 -16.07 2.00 -0.88
N CYS A 89 -15.56 0.80 -0.58
CA CYS A 89 -16.37 -0.21 0.11
C CYS A 89 -16.76 0.27 1.51
N TYR A 90 -18.04 0.26 1.81
CA TYR A 90 -18.58 0.65 3.11
C TYR A 90 -19.77 -0.23 3.51
N ALA A 91 -20.26 -0.07 4.74
CA ALA A 91 -21.38 -0.83 5.29
C ALA A 91 -21.21 -2.37 5.13
N ASN A 92 -19.96 -2.84 5.32
CA ASN A 92 -19.63 -4.26 5.26
C ASN A 92 -20.03 -4.94 3.93
N TRP A 93 -19.89 -4.21 2.80
CA TRP A 93 -20.22 -4.74 1.48
C TRP A 93 -19.47 -6.05 1.21
N GLN A 94 -20.22 -7.12 0.97
CA GLN A 94 -19.69 -8.48 0.77
C GLN A 94 -18.70 -8.97 1.85
N GLY A 95 -18.83 -8.48 3.08
CA GLY A 95 -17.93 -8.83 4.17
C GLY A 95 -16.60 -8.07 4.18
N TYR A 96 -16.38 -7.13 3.26
CA TYR A 96 -15.17 -6.32 3.22
C TYR A 96 -15.25 -5.13 4.18
N THR A 97 -14.27 -5.02 5.09
CA THR A 97 -14.22 -3.98 6.13
C THR A 97 -12.96 -3.12 6.09
N LEU A 98 -12.11 -3.29 5.08
CA LEU A 98 -10.81 -2.62 4.98
C LEU A 98 -10.84 -1.40 4.04
N GLY A 99 -12.03 -0.86 3.74
CA GLY A 99 -12.18 0.35 2.94
C GLY A 99 -11.74 1.61 3.68
N ALA A 100 -11.79 2.75 2.99
CA ALA A 100 -11.43 4.06 3.53
C ALA A 100 -12.65 4.99 3.67
N PHE A 101 -13.86 4.43 3.61
CA PHE A 101 -15.14 5.14 3.78
C PHE A 101 -15.86 4.61 5.01
N ASP A 102 -16.54 5.49 5.74
CA ASP A 102 -17.35 5.11 6.89
C ASP A 102 -18.67 4.43 6.48
N ASN A 103 -19.42 3.92 7.44
CA ASN A 103 -20.68 3.21 7.18
C ASN A 103 -21.81 4.12 6.63
N SER A 104 -21.59 5.42 6.55
CA SER A 104 -22.50 6.37 5.87
C SER A 104 -22.07 6.66 4.43
N GLY A 105 -20.99 6.03 3.95
CA GLY A 105 -20.46 6.22 2.61
C GLY A 105 -19.64 7.52 2.45
N LYS A 106 -19.13 8.09 3.56
CA LYS A 106 -18.26 9.27 3.52
C LYS A 106 -16.80 8.85 3.63
N PRO A 107 -15.88 9.53 2.90
CA PRO A 107 -14.45 9.28 3.04
C PRO A 107 -14.00 9.58 4.48
N THR A 108 -13.19 8.70 5.05
CA THR A 108 -12.55 8.90 6.34
C THR A 108 -11.27 9.74 6.18
N GLU A 109 -10.68 10.15 7.29
CA GLU A 109 -9.41 10.89 7.26
C GLU A 109 -8.25 10.10 6.65
N ALA A 110 -8.35 8.77 6.53
CA ALA A 110 -7.35 7.95 5.84
C ALA A 110 -7.09 8.45 4.40
N MET A 111 -8.13 8.92 3.71
CA MET A 111 -8.00 9.45 2.35
C MET A 111 -7.17 10.73 2.26
N LEU A 112 -7.00 11.47 3.35
CA LEU A 112 -6.17 12.68 3.38
C LEU A 112 -4.67 12.37 3.18
N ALA A 113 -4.24 11.11 3.35
CA ALA A 113 -2.87 10.71 3.05
C ALA A 113 -2.52 10.84 1.56
N PHE A 114 -3.51 10.85 0.67
CA PHE A 114 -3.34 11.02 -0.77
C PHE A 114 -3.49 12.48 -1.23
N ALA A 115 -3.79 13.39 -0.32
CA ALA A 115 -3.83 14.82 -0.66
C ALA A 115 -2.41 15.35 -0.94
N PRO A 116 -2.28 16.28 -1.89
CA PRO A 116 -0.99 16.89 -2.22
C PRO A 116 -0.44 17.74 -1.08
#